data_cda062c729cacd51127b035596e40eeb
#
_entry.id   cda062c729cacd51127b035596e40eeb
#
_cell.length_a   1.000
_cell.length_b   1.000
_cell.length_c   1.000
_cell.angle_alpha   90.00
_cell.angle_beta   90.00
_cell.angle_gamma   90.00
#
_symmetry.space_group_name_H-M   'P 1'
#
loop_
_entity.id
_entity.type
_entity.pdbx_description
1 polymer ?
#
loop_
_entity_poly.entity_id
_entity_poly.type
_entity_poly.pdbx_seq_one_letter_code
_entity_poly.pdbx_strand_id
1 'polypeptide(L)'
;MTKADLSRRTLLGICAAGVAAPALAASKTKSRRDFPEGFLWGSATAAHQVEGNNVASDMWLLEHVKPTLFAEPSGDACDSLHRWAQDLDLVKALGLTAYRFGIEWARIEPEKGLFSQAMLDHYKAVIDGCRARGLTPIVTYSHFTAPRWFSAQGGWTNPESASLFARYCDKATRALGQGIDRVITLNEPNILLLLKPMLPPKVWDIQKLTLETAARRLGVDRFVSANVAGLDDLPALQSGLLAAHKAGKAAIKAVRSDLPVGFSLAMMDDQAVGKASVRDRMRRELYGEWLELAKADDFIGVQNYERALWGDKGRLPAPSGATVNWSGSEVWGPSLGGAVRYAHEATGVPILVSEHGVGTDDDAIRARFIPEALAGLKAAMDDGVPVLGYCHWSLLDNFEWIFGYKPKFGLVSVDPQSFARTPKPSAAIYGAIARRNAL
;
A
#
# COMPACT_ATOMS: atom_id res chain seq x y z
N MET A 1 3.09 88.64 41.80
CA MET A 1 4.37 89.39 41.71
C MET A 1 5.32 88.53 40.94
N THR A 2 5.52 89.00 39.77
CA THR A 2 6.70 89.32 38.96
C THR A 2 7.32 88.05 38.34
N LYS A 3 7.12 87.88 37.02
CA LYS A 3 7.92 88.32 35.86
C LYS A 3 9.33 87.75 35.94
N ALA A 4 9.91 87.21 34.98
CA ALA A 4 10.11 87.39 33.58
C ALA A 4 11.16 86.32 33.23
N ASP A 5 11.47 85.92 32.13
CA ASP A 5 11.45 86.28 30.73
C ASP A 5 12.61 85.48 30.06
N LEU A 6 12.36 84.98 28.91
CA LEU A 6 13.26 84.88 27.76
C LEU A 6 14.69 84.27 27.89
N SER A 7 15.07 83.26 27.17
CA SER A 7 15.60 83.50 25.82
C SER A 7 15.96 82.20 25.06
N ARG A 8 15.72 82.29 23.80
CA ARG A 8 16.12 81.41 22.71
C ARG A 8 17.63 81.27 22.54
N ARG A 9 18.09 80.10 22.17
CA ARG A 9 19.00 79.85 21.03
C ARG A 9 19.63 78.47 21.16
N THR A 10 19.33 77.62 20.23
CA THR A 10 20.04 77.31 19.01
C THR A 10 20.93 76.07 19.09
N LEU A 11 20.56 75.06 18.30
CA LEU A 11 21.35 74.12 17.47
C LEU A 11 22.15 73.08 18.21
N LEU A 12 21.87 71.84 17.88
CA LEU A 12 22.49 71.10 16.77
C LEU A 12 21.84 69.71 16.66
N GLY A 13 21.29 69.39 15.53
CA GLY A 13 20.80 68.10 15.20
C GLY A 13 21.94 67.07 15.02
N ILE A 14 21.80 65.95 15.66
CA ILE A 14 22.54 64.72 15.28
C ILE A 14 21.52 63.79 14.79
N CYS A 15 21.47 63.66 13.45
CA CYS A 15 20.78 62.56 12.77
C CYS A 15 21.49 61.24 13.10
N ALA A 16 20.94 60.51 14.05
CA ALA A 16 21.30 59.08 14.20
C ALA A 16 20.59 58.30 13.08
N ALA A 17 21.30 58.05 11.99
CA ALA A 17 20.88 57.11 11.00
C ALA A 17 20.89 55.70 11.62
N GLY A 18 19.70 55.25 12.00
CA GLY A 18 19.48 53.89 12.39
C GLY A 18 19.68 52.98 11.19
N VAL A 19 20.84 52.33 11.09
CA VAL A 19 21.07 51.23 10.16
C VAL A 19 20.21 50.08 10.67
N ALA A 20 19.06 49.89 10.04
CA ALA A 20 18.28 48.65 10.18
C ALA A 20 19.11 47.51 9.60
N ALA A 21 19.74 46.72 10.45
CA ALA A 21 20.32 45.43 10.04
C ALA A 21 19.21 44.55 9.47
N PRO A 22 19.36 43.98 8.27
CA PRO A 22 18.41 43.02 7.78
C PRO A 22 18.40 41.82 8.75
N ALA A 23 17.24 41.53 9.33
CA ALA A 23 17.03 40.27 10.04
C ALA A 23 17.32 39.15 9.07
N LEU A 24 18.49 38.52 9.17
CA LEU A 24 18.77 37.25 8.53
C LEU A 24 17.70 36.27 9.05
N ALA A 25 16.72 35.99 8.22
CA ALA A 25 15.85 34.85 8.42
C ALA A 25 16.76 33.61 8.53
N ALA A 26 16.92 33.10 9.74
CA ALA A 26 17.65 31.86 9.98
C ALA A 26 16.94 30.77 9.17
N SER A 27 17.50 30.42 8.05
CA SER A 27 17.12 29.22 7.32
C SER A 27 17.31 28.08 8.33
N LYS A 28 16.20 27.50 8.79
CA LYS A 28 16.27 26.27 9.58
C LYS A 28 16.99 25.25 8.70
N THR A 29 18.25 24.98 8.98
CA THR A 29 18.99 23.87 8.38
C THR A 29 18.17 22.62 8.70
N LYS A 30 17.59 21.98 7.65
CA LYS A 30 16.89 20.71 7.81
C LYS A 30 17.81 19.74 8.54
N SER A 31 17.36 19.23 9.68
CA SER A 31 18.08 18.15 10.36
C SER A 31 18.17 16.94 9.41
N ARG A 32 19.28 16.20 9.47
CA ARG A 32 19.42 14.93 8.71
C ARG A 32 18.30 13.92 9.02
N ARG A 33 17.51 14.14 10.07
CA ARG A 33 16.42 13.28 10.53
C ARG A 33 15.05 13.69 10.00
N ASP A 34 14.94 14.86 9.37
CA ASP A 34 13.67 15.41 8.90
C ASP A 34 13.29 14.86 7.53
N PHE A 35 12.02 14.51 7.35
CA PHE A 35 11.46 14.16 6.05
C PHE A 35 11.07 15.44 5.28
N PRO A 36 10.91 15.38 3.94
CA PRO A 36 10.47 16.54 3.16
C PRO A 36 9.12 17.06 3.63
N GLU A 37 8.91 18.36 3.45
CA GLU A 37 7.59 18.95 3.59
C GLU A 37 6.63 18.31 2.58
N GLY A 38 5.40 17.99 3.02
CA GLY A 38 4.44 17.28 2.19
C GLY A 38 4.65 15.77 2.09
N PHE A 39 5.61 15.18 2.81
CA PHE A 39 5.76 13.73 2.88
C PHE A 39 4.49 13.09 3.45
N LEU A 40 3.97 12.08 2.74
CA LEU A 40 2.72 11.42 3.12
C LEU A 40 2.99 10.36 4.19
N TRP A 41 2.44 10.59 5.38
CA TRP A 41 2.43 9.63 6.47
C TRP A 41 1.09 8.91 6.47
N GLY A 42 1.06 7.64 6.13
CA GLY A 42 -0.18 6.91 5.94
C GLY A 42 -0.23 5.56 6.62
N SER A 43 -1.42 5.00 6.62
CA SER A 43 -1.67 3.57 6.85
C SER A 43 -2.46 3.01 5.68
N ALA A 44 -2.39 1.69 5.50
CA ALA A 44 -3.05 1.01 4.40
C ALA A 44 -4.05 -0.03 4.90
N THR A 45 -5.07 -0.29 4.09
CA THR A 45 -6.03 -1.39 4.21
C THR A 45 -6.47 -1.88 2.83
N ALA A 46 -7.04 -3.08 2.75
CA ALA A 46 -7.70 -3.60 1.56
C ALA A 46 -9.18 -3.90 1.84
N ALA A 47 -10.04 -3.57 0.90
CA ALA A 47 -11.49 -3.65 1.08
C ALA A 47 -11.96 -5.04 1.54
N HIS A 48 -11.57 -6.09 0.85
CA HIS A 48 -11.95 -7.46 1.21
C HIS A 48 -11.48 -7.87 2.62
N GLN A 49 -10.32 -7.39 3.04
CA GLN A 49 -9.70 -7.76 4.32
C GLN A 49 -10.32 -7.05 5.52
N VAL A 50 -10.99 -5.90 5.32
CA VAL A 50 -11.52 -5.10 6.43
C VAL A 50 -13.01 -4.83 6.38
N GLU A 51 -13.66 -4.81 5.18
CA GLU A 51 -15.05 -4.39 5.04
C GLU A 51 -16.07 -5.43 5.50
N GLY A 52 -15.79 -6.72 5.30
CA GLY A 52 -16.68 -7.84 5.57
C GLY A 52 -17.72 -8.12 4.48
N ASN A 53 -18.22 -9.34 4.44
CA ASN A 53 -19.33 -9.77 3.59
C ASN A 53 -19.22 -9.38 2.11
N ASN A 54 -18.05 -9.59 1.50
CA ASN A 54 -17.81 -9.31 0.08
C ASN A 54 -18.34 -10.45 -0.82
N VAL A 55 -19.64 -10.74 -0.70
CA VAL A 55 -20.28 -11.96 -1.22
C VAL A 55 -20.25 -12.10 -2.75
N ALA A 56 -20.08 -11.01 -3.49
CA ALA A 56 -19.99 -11.02 -4.95
C ALA A 56 -18.55 -11.27 -5.47
N SER A 57 -17.56 -11.32 -4.58
CA SER A 57 -16.17 -11.53 -4.98
C SER A 57 -15.83 -13.00 -5.25
N ASP A 58 -14.78 -13.19 -6.01
CA ASP A 58 -14.14 -14.47 -6.26
C ASP A 58 -13.57 -15.07 -4.97
N MET A 59 -12.91 -14.27 -4.12
CA MET A 59 -12.34 -14.71 -2.85
C MET A 59 -13.40 -15.26 -1.91
N TRP A 60 -14.55 -14.59 -1.79
CA TRP A 60 -15.66 -15.10 -0.99
C TRP A 60 -16.05 -16.51 -1.40
N LEU A 61 -16.14 -16.79 -2.71
CA LEU A 61 -16.44 -18.14 -3.19
C LEU A 61 -15.34 -19.13 -2.80
N LEU A 62 -14.06 -18.76 -3.02
CA LEU A 62 -12.91 -19.61 -2.71
C LEU A 62 -12.79 -19.95 -1.23
N GLU A 63 -13.18 -19.05 -0.34
CA GLU A 63 -13.24 -19.27 1.11
C GLU A 63 -14.32 -20.29 1.52
N HIS A 64 -15.42 -20.35 0.74
CA HIS A 64 -16.62 -21.13 1.10
C HIS A 64 -16.80 -22.45 0.33
N VAL A 65 -15.93 -22.78 -0.61
CA VAL A 65 -15.91 -24.12 -1.23
C VAL A 65 -15.19 -25.12 -0.32
N LYS A 66 -15.43 -26.43 -0.53
CA LYS A 66 -14.76 -27.50 0.21
C LYS A 66 -14.32 -28.59 -0.78
N PRO A 67 -13.01 -28.93 -0.83
CA PRO A 67 -11.91 -28.37 -0.05
C PRO A 67 -11.53 -26.93 -0.46
N THR A 68 -10.88 -26.20 0.44
CA THR A 68 -10.35 -24.86 0.21
C THR A 68 -8.94 -24.71 0.78
N LEU A 69 -8.17 -23.81 0.19
CA LEU A 69 -6.87 -23.36 0.69
C LEU A 69 -6.98 -22.49 1.95
N PHE A 70 -8.09 -21.80 2.13
CA PHE A 70 -8.28 -20.81 3.21
C PHE A 70 -8.44 -21.49 4.58
N ALA A 71 -7.71 -21.02 5.57
CA ALA A 71 -7.80 -21.53 6.95
C ALA A 71 -9.18 -21.27 7.57
N GLU A 72 -9.77 -20.11 7.25
CA GLU A 72 -11.09 -19.66 7.67
C GLU A 72 -11.62 -18.60 6.69
N PRO A 73 -12.94 -18.36 6.64
CA PRO A 73 -13.52 -17.32 5.79
C PRO A 73 -13.34 -15.92 6.38
N SER A 74 -13.38 -14.90 5.50
CA SER A 74 -13.30 -13.48 5.90
C SER A 74 -14.49 -13.01 6.74
N GLY A 75 -15.69 -13.54 6.50
CA GLY A 75 -16.89 -13.20 7.26
C GLY A 75 -17.15 -11.69 7.31
N ASP A 76 -17.40 -11.18 8.51
CA ASP A 76 -17.63 -9.75 8.76
C ASP A 76 -16.34 -8.92 8.76
N ALA A 77 -15.19 -9.55 8.70
CA ALA A 77 -13.86 -8.93 8.73
C ALA A 77 -13.70 -7.96 9.92
N CYS A 78 -13.46 -6.67 9.64
CA CYS A 78 -13.40 -5.62 10.65
C CYS A 78 -14.67 -4.76 10.67
N ASP A 79 -15.70 -5.13 9.91
CA ASP A 79 -16.92 -4.32 9.71
C ASP A 79 -16.65 -2.88 9.26
N SER A 80 -15.54 -2.68 8.51
CA SER A 80 -15.14 -1.34 8.05
C SER A 80 -16.10 -0.78 7.00
N LEU A 81 -16.90 -1.62 6.31
CA LEU A 81 -17.97 -1.15 5.42
C LEU A 81 -18.91 -0.18 6.14
N HIS A 82 -19.23 -0.44 7.41
CA HIS A 82 -20.10 0.41 8.24
C HIS A 82 -19.30 1.37 9.13
N ARG A 83 -18.07 1.00 9.52
CA ARG A 83 -17.25 1.72 10.52
C ARG A 83 -16.12 2.55 9.90
N TRP A 84 -16.12 2.75 8.59
CA TRP A 84 -15.08 3.50 7.88
C TRP A 84 -14.82 4.90 8.48
N ALA A 85 -15.85 5.59 8.97
CA ALA A 85 -15.70 6.91 9.59
C ALA A 85 -14.88 6.83 10.88
N GLN A 86 -15.11 5.80 11.71
CA GLN A 86 -14.34 5.53 12.92
C GLN A 86 -12.88 5.19 12.55
N ASP A 87 -12.66 4.41 11.49
CA ASP A 87 -11.32 4.07 11.03
C ASP A 87 -10.55 5.31 10.55
N LEU A 88 -11.22 6.24 9.83
CA LEU A 88 -10.62 7.52 9.44
C LEU A 88 -10.32 8.43 10.65
N ASP A 89 -11.16 8.42 11.67
CA ASP A 89 -10.91 9.15 12.92
C ASP A 89 -9.66 8.60 13.62
N LEU A 90 -9.43 7.29 13.62
CA LEU A 90 -8.20 6.68 14.12
C LEU A 90 -6.97 7.12 13.32
N VAL A 91 -7.02 7.09 11.99
CA VAL A 91 -5.92 7.56 11.14
C VAL A 91 -5.54 9.00 11.51
N LYS A 92 -6.54 9.88 11.65
CA LYS A 92 -6.33 11.27 12.05
C LYS A 92 -5.77 11.40 13.47
N ALA A 93 -6.31 10.67 14.43
CA ALA A 93 -5.87 10.69 15.83
C ALA A 93 -4.43 10.20 15.99
N LEU A 94 -3.99 9.25 15.19
CA LEU A 94 -2.60 8.82 15.12
C LEU A 94 -1.66 9.91 14.57
N GLY A 95 -2.19 10.98 13.97
CA GLY A 95 -1.41 12.07 13.40
C GLY A 95 -0.93 11.79 11.98
N LEU A 96 -1.54 10.83 11.31
CA LEU A 96 -1.25 10.50 9.92
C LEU A 96 -1.91 11.52 8.97
N THR A 97 -1.35 11.65 7.77
CA THR A 97 -1.78 12.63 6.75
C THR A 97 -2.36 11.97 5.51
N ALA A 98 -2.25 10.65 5.38
CA ALA A 98 -2.75 9.90 4.24
C ALA A 98 -3.42 8.59 4.68
N TYR A 99 -4.35 8.13 3.87
CA TYR A 99 -4.96 6.81 4.02
C TYR A 99 -5.04 6.12 2.68
N ARG A 100 -4.42 4.91 2.61
CA ARG A 100 -4.52 4.04 1.43
C ARG A 100 -5.57 2.97 1.68
N PHE A 101 -6.53 2.86 0.78
CA PHE A 101 -7.61 1.86 0.86
C PHE A 101 -8.02 1.38 -0.52
N GLY A 102 -8.65 0.22 -0.57
CA GLY A 102 -9.23 -0.34 -1.79
C GLY A 102 -10.66 0.12 -2.03
N ILE A 103 -11.05 0.24 -3.29
CA ILE A 103 -12.45 0.17 -3.71
C ILE A 103 -12.71 -1.21 -4.30
N GLU A 104 -13.83 -1.82 -3.96
CA GLU A 104 -14.06 -3.22 -4.29
C GLU A 104 -14.85 -3.36 -5.60
N TRP A 105 -14.17 -3.85 -6.66
CA TRP A 105 -14.79 -4.05 -7.96
C TRP A 105 -16.02 -4.97 -7.87
N ALA A 106 -15.94 -6.05 -7.08
CA ALA A 106 -17.03 -6.97 -6.90
C ALA A 106 -18.30 -6.35 -6.28
N ARG A 107 -18.13 -5.29 -5.47
CA ARG A 107 -19.27 -4.53 -4.92
C ARG A 107 -19.79 -3.50 -5.92
N ILE A 108 -18.89 -2.85 -6.65
CA ILE A 108 -19.24 -1.82 -7.64
C ILE A 108 -19.93 -2.43 -8.84
N GLU A 109 -19.47 -3.61 -9.31
CA GLU A 109 -20.03 -4.34 -10.45
C GLU A 109 -20.28 -5.80 -10.07
N PRO A 110 -21.32 -6.09 -9.25
CA PRO A 110 -21.61 -7.44 -8.76
C PRO A 110 -21.99 -8.42 -9.88
N GLU A 111 -22.53 -7.94 -10.98
CA GLU A 111 -22.84 -8.66 -12.21
C GLU A 111 -22.30 -7.91 -13.42
N LYS A 112 -21.89 -8.60 -14.49
CA LYS A 112 -21.27 -8.01 -15.69
C LYS A 112 -22.16 -6.92 -16.29
N GLY A 113 -21.67 -5.67 -16.25
CA GLY A 113 -22.36 -4.50 -16.80
C GLY A 113 -23.36 -3.84 -15.85
N LEU A 114 -23.64 -4.42 -14.69
CA LEU A 114 -24.57 -3.85 -13.70
C LEU A 114 -23.78 -3.18 -12.58
N PHE A 115 -23.71 -1.86 -12.64
CA PHE A 115 -22.98 -1.04 -11.66
C PHE A 115 -23.88 -0.58 -10.52
N SER A 116 -23.44 -0.78 -9.28
CA SER A 116 -24.12 -0.34 -8.07
C SER A 116 -23.83 1.13 -7.79
N GLN A 117 -24.82 2.00 -7.99
CA GLN A 117 -24.70 3.41 -7.61
C GLN A 117 -24.52 3.56 -6.10
N ALA A 118 -25.22 2.77 -5.30
CA ALA A 118 -25.10 2.81 -3.84
C ALA A 118 -23.65 2.53 -3.36
N MET A 119 -22.92 1.63 -4.02
CA MET A 119 -21.53 1.36 -3.69
C MET A 119 -20.57 2.45 -4.17
N LEU A 120 -20.85 3.07 -5.33
CA LEU A 120 -20.11 4.25 -5.76
C LEU A 120 -20.32 5.41 -4.78
N ASP A 121 -21.55 5.64 -4.32
CA ASP A 121 -21.86 6.68 -3.33
C ASP A 121 -21.18 6.39 -1.97
N HIS A 122 -21.12 5.11 -1.57
CA HIS A 122 -20.41 4.69 -0.38
C HIS A 122 -18.91 5.03 -0.46
N TYR A 123 -18.20 4.61 -1.53
CA TYR A 123 -16.77 4.92 -1.68
C TYR A 123 -16.53 6.42 -1.85
N LYS A 124 -17.47 7.15 -2.47
CA LYS A 124 -17.41 8.60 -2.50
C LYS A 124 -17.46 9.18 -1.09
N ALA A 125 -18.35 8.68 -0.22
CA ALA A 125 -18.43 9.12 1.17
C ALA A 125 -17.15 8.83 1.96
N VAL A 126 -16.47 7.70 1.73
CA VAL A 126 -15.16 7.39 2.32
C VAL A 126 -14.10 8.40 1.86
N ILE A 127 -14.03 8.71 0.55
CA ILE A 127 -13.09 9.68 -0.02
C ILE A 127 -13.35 11.09 0.54
N ASP A 128 -14.61 11.52 0.55
CA ASP A 128 -15.02 12.82 1.11
C ASP A 128 -14.69 12.88 2.61
N GLY A 129 -14.90 11.77 3.32
CA GLY A 129 -14.55 11.60 4.73
C GLY A 129 -13.06 11.74 5.01
N CYS A 130 -12.19 11.24 4.13
CA CYS A 130 -10.74 11.48 4.17
C CYS A 130 -10.46 12.98 4.05
N ARG A 131 -10.99 13.62 2.99
CA ARG A 131 -10.78 15.04 2.72
C ARG A 131 -11.27 15.94 3.86
N ALA A 132 -12.44 15.64 4.43
CA ALA A 132 -12.98 16.38 5.57
C ALA A 132 -12.08 16.32 6.82
N ARG A 133 -11.25 15.27 6.94
CA ARG A 133 -10.29 15.10 8.03
C ARG A 133 -8.89 15.61 7.71
N GLY A 134 -8.70 16.15 6.49
CA GLY A 134 -7.39 16.58 5.99
C GLY A 134 -6.46 15.40 5.68
N LEU A 135 -7.03 14.24 5.38
CA LEU A 135 -6.30 13.06 4.93
C LEU A 135 -6.23 13.03 3.41
N THR A 136 -5.08 12.63 2.89
CA THR A 136 -4.86 12.41 1.46
C THR A 136 -5.33 11.00 1.07
N PRO A 137 -6.38 10.86 0.22
CA PRO A 137 -6.87 9.54 -0.19
C PRO A 137 -5.98 8.95 -1.28
N ILE A 138 -5.37 7.79 -1.02
CA ILE A 138 -4.65 6.96 -1.98
C ILE A 138 -5.54 5.74 -2.25
N VAL A 139 -6.02 5.59 -3.49
CA VAL A 139 -7.05 4.59 -3.78
C VAL A 139 -6.51 3.46 -4.65
N THR A 140 -6.65 2.23 -4.18
CA THR A 140 -6.32 1.01 -4.92
C THR A 140 -7.57 0.48 -5.62
N TYR A 141 -7.50 0.31 -6.94
CA TYR A 141 -8.66 -0.12 -7.74
C TYR A 141 -8.83 -1.64 -7.76
N SER A 142 -7.75 -2.40 -7.66
CA SER A 142 -7.82 -3.84 -7.50
C SER A 142 -6.79 -4.30 -6.48
N HIS A 143 -7.27 -4.93 -5.40
CA HIS A 143 -6.43 -5.53 -4.36
C HIS A 143 -6.74 -7.02 -4.27
N PHE A 144 -6.24 -7.79 -5.26
CA PHE A 144 -6.42 -9.22 -5.50
C PHE A 144 -7.83 -9.64 -5.92
N THR A 145 -8.84 -9.18 -5.20
CA THR A 145 -10.23 -9.55 -5.45
C THR A 145 -10.76 -9.03 -6.78
N ALA A 146 -11.64 -9.82 -7.37
CA ALA A 146 -12.41 -9.46 -8.57
C ALA A 146 -13.86 -9.94 -8.44
N PRO A 147 -14.79 -9.45 -9.27
CA PRO A 147 -16.14 -9.99 -9.30
C PRO A 147 -16.13 -11.49 -9.65
N ARG A 148 -16.95 -12.26 -8.95
CA ARG A 148 -17.08 -13.71 -9.18
C ARG A 148 -17.39 -14.05 -10.64
N TRP A 149 -18.23 -13.23 -11.32
CA TRP A 149 -18.54 -13.41 -12.74
C TRP A 149 -17.30 -13.25 -13.63
N PHE A 150 -16.37 -12.33 -13.29
CA PHE A 150 -15.12 -12.11 -14.02
C PHE A 150 -14.20 -13.33 -13.90
N SER A 151 -14.02 -13.85 -12.69
CA SER A 151 -13.19 -15.03 -12.41
C SER A 151 -13.79 -16.30 -13.03
N ALA A 152 -15.12 -16.41 -13.09
CA ALA A 152 -15.84 -17.49 -13.76
C ALA A 152 -15.73 -17.46 -15.30
N GLN A 153 -15.36 -16.32 -15.88
CA GLN A 153 -15.08 -16.17 -17.32
C GLN A 153 -13.58 -16.31 -17.64
N GLY A 154 -12.77 -16.83 -16.72
CA GLY A 154 -11.33 -17.00 -16.89
C GLY A 154 -10.49 -15.88 -16.27
N GLY A 155 -11.11 -14.90 -15.60
CA GLY A 155 -10.42 -13.86 -14.85
C GLY A 155 -9.36 -13.12 -15.67
N TRP A 156 -8.21 -12.92 -15.10
CA TRP A 156 -7.10 -12.21 -15.75
C TRP A 156 -6.46 -12.97 -16.92
N THR A 157 -6.77 -14.26 -17.11
CA THR A 157 -6.30 -15.02 -18.28
C THR A 157 -7.27 -14.94 -19.48
N ASN A 158 -8.43 -14.29 -19.29
CA ASN A 158 -9.39 -14.03 -20.38
C ASN A 158 -8.85 -12.93 -21.30
N PRO A 159 -8.88 -13.08 -22.63
CA PRO A 159 -8.48 -12.02 -23.57
C PRO A 159 -9.21 -10.70 -23.40
N GLU A 160 -10.44 -10.70 -22.88
CA GLU A 160 -11.21 -9.48 -22.59
C GLU A 160 -10.85 -8.82 -21.24
N SER A 161 -10.01 -9.44 -20.42
CA SER A 161 -9.73 -8.97 -19.04
C SER A 161 -9.31 -7.52 -18.98
N ALA A 162 -8.40 -7.09 -19.87
CA ALA A 162 -7.91 -5.73 -19.92
C ALA A 162 -9.02 -4.71 -20.24
N SER A 163 -9.91 -5.03 -21.20
CA SER A 163 -11.03 -4.15 -21.57
C SER A 163 -12.10 -4.08 -20.48
N LEU A 164 -12.38 -5.20 -19.81
CA LEU A 164 -13.32 -5.25 -18.69
C LEU A 164 -12.81 -4.43 -17.48
N PHE A 165 -11.53 -4.56 -17.17
CA PHE A 165 -10.90 -3.77 -16.12
C PHE A 165 -10.86 -2.28 -16.47
N ALA A 166 -10.53 -1.92 -17.72
CA ALA A 166 -10.54 -0.53 -18.18
C ALA A 166 -11.94 0.09 -18.08
N ARG A 167 -13.00 -0.65 -18.42
CA ARG A 167 -14.40 -0.21 -18.25
C ARG A 167 -14.73 0.08 -16.78
N TYR A 168 -14.31 -0.79 -15.88
CA TYR A 168 -14.46 -0.57 -14.43
C TYR A 168 -13.67 0.67 -13.98
N CYS A 169 -12.41 0.82 -14.41
CA CYS A 169 -11.58 1.98 -14.09
C CYS A 169 -12.21 3.30 -14.59
N ASP A 170 -12.74 3.34 -15.81
CA ASP A 170 -13.47 4.50 -16.35
C ASP A 170 -14.67 4.86 -15.46
N LYS A 171 -15.53 3.86 -15.16
CA LYS A 171 -16.72 4.06 -14.34
C LYS A 171 -16.39 4.57 -12.94
N ALA A 172 -15.42 3.93 -12.28
CA ALA A 172 -14.98 4.32 -10.94
C ALA A 172 -14.37 5.73 -10.95
N THR A 173 -13.52 6.05 -11.94
CA THR A 173 -12.86 7.36 -12.02
C THR A 173 -13.86 8.49 -12.29
N ARG A 174 -14.87 8.28 -13.14
CA ARG A 174 -15.94 9.27 -13.36
C ARG A 174 -16.73 9.57 -12.10
N ALA A 175 -17.00 8.55 -11.29
CA ALA A 175 -17.76 8.71 -10.06
C ALA A 175 -16.93 9.27 -8.89
N LEU A 176 -15.67 8.86 -8.76
CA LEU A 176 -14.86 9.02 -7.55
C LEU A 176 -13.62 9.89 -7.75
N GLY A 177 -13.13 10.03 -8.99
CA GLY A 177 -11.82 10.56 -9.31
C GLY A 177 -11.55 11.98 -8.80
N GLN A 178 -12.57 12.82 -8.68
CA GLN A 178 -12.40 14.21 -8.24
C GLN A 178 -11.80 14.31 -6.82
N GLY A 179 -12.16 13.37 -5.92
CA GLY A 179 -11.68 13.36 -4.53
C GLY A 179 -10.35 12.61 -4.34
N ILE A 180 -9.92 11.80 -5.30
CA ILE A 180 -8.72 10.96 -5.21
C ILE A 180 -7.46 11.80 -5.45
N ASP A 181 -6.40 11.52 -4.68
CA ASP A 181 -5.09 12.15 -4.84
C ASP A 181 -4.19 11.37 -5.80
N ARG A 182 -4.17 10.04 -5.69
CA ARG A 182 -3.46 9.13 -6.59
C ARG A 182 -4.10 7.75 -6.62
N VAL A 183 -3.92 7.06 -7.74
CA VAL A 183 -4.49 5.73 -7.96
C VAL A 183 -3.39 4.68 -8.05
N ILE A 184 -3.61 3.57 -7.36
CA ILE A 184 -2.90 2.30 -7.56
C ILE A 184 -3.87 1.39 -8.32
N THR A 185 -3.53 1.04 -9.56
CA THR A 185 -4.40 0.20 -10.39
C THR A 185 -4.49 -1.23 -9.86
N LEU A 186 -3.33 -1.84 -9.62
CA LEU A 186 -3.19 -3.22 -9.16
C LEU A 186 -2.29 -3.28 -7.92
N ASN A 187 -2.72 -4.05 -6.95
CA ASN A 187 -1.90 -4.41 -5.78
C ASN A 187 -1.14 -5.70 -6.06
N GLU A 188 0.18 -5.68 -5.88
CA GLU A 188 1.08 -6.83 -5.94
C GLU A 188 0.80 -7.84 -7.08
N PRO A 189 0.68 -7.40 -8.34
CA PRO A 189 0.36 -8.32 -9.42
C PRO A 189 1.44 -9.39 -9.64
N ASN A 190 2.60 -9.24 -9.02
CA ASN A 190 3.73 -10.16 -9.04
C ASN A 190 3.77 -11.14 -7.86
N ILE A 191 2.81 -11.10 -6.93
CA ILE A 191 2.89 -11.85 -5.67
C ILE A 191 3.09 -13.36 -5.87
N LEU A 192 2.40 -13.96 -6.85
CA LEU A 192 2.54 -15.39 -7.12
C LEU A 192 3.91 -15.77 -7.67
N LEU A 193 4.57 -14.88 -8.41
CA LEU A 193 5.96 -15.08 -8.85
C LEU A 193 6.91 -15.06 -7.64
N LEU A 194 6.67 -14.14 -6.71
CA LEU A 194 7.45 -14.01 -5.48
C LEU A 194 7.27 -15.25 -4.59
N LEU A 195 6.06 -15.76 -4.49
CA LEU A 195 5.74 -16.94 -3.67
C LEU A 195 6.19 -18.25 -4.30
N LYS A 196 6.34 -18.32 -5.64
CA LYS A 196 6.72 -19.54 -6.37
C LYS A 196 7.96 -20.25 -5.82
N PRO A 197 9.09 -19.58 -5.56
CA PRO A 197 10.27 -20.23 -4.97
C PRO A 197 10.14 -20.52 -3.46
N MET A 198 9.09 -20.01 -2.79
CA MET A 198 8.94 -20.05 -1.35
C MET A 198 7.93 -21.12 -0.90
N LEU A 199 6.89 -21.35 -1.69
CA LEU A 199 5.80 -22.25 -1.31
C LEU A 199 6.12 -23.71 -1.68
N PRO A 200 5.84 -24.67 -0.77
CA PRO A 200 5.94 -26.09 -1.07
C PRO A 200 4.99 -26.51 -2.20
N PRO A 201 5.34 -27.52 -3.03
CA PRO A 201 4.48 -28.02 -4.11
C PRO A 201 3.05 -28.30 -3.68
N LYS A 202 2.84 -28.89 -2.50
CA LYS A 202 1.52 -29.20 -1.94
C LYS A 202 0.59 -27.96 -1.85
N VAL A 203 1.13 -26.77 -1.65
CA VAL A 203 0.31 -25.54 -1.57
C VAL A 203 -0.26 -25.24 -2.97
N TRP A 204 0.51 -25.43 -4.02
CA TRP A 204 0.04 -25.26 -5.41
C TRP A 204 -1.03 -26.28 -5.80
N ASP A 205 -0.91 -27.53 -5.35
CA ASP A 205 -1.92 -28.55 -5.55
C ASP A 205 -3.26 -28.17 -4.87
N ILE A 206 -3.21 -27.66 -3.63
CA ILE A 206 -4.40 -27.23 -2.91
C ILE A 206 -5.00 -25.97 -3.56
N GLN A 207 -4.20 -25.03 -4.07
CA GLN A 207 -4.70 -23.88 -4.83
C GLN A 207 -5.49 -24.35 -6.06
N LYS A 208 -4.90 -25.22 -6.86
CA LYS A 208 -5.54 -25.80 -8.04
C LYS A 208 -6.87 -26.49 -7.68
N LEU A 209 -6.86 -27.33 -6.65
CA LEU A 209 -8.07 -28.02 -6.18
C LEU A 209 -9.16 -27.06 -5.71
N THR A 210 -8.79 -25.97 -5.05
CA THR A 210 -9.74 -24.92 -4.61
C THR A 210 -10.41 -24.26 -5.83
N LEU A 211 -9.64 -23.90 -6.86
CA LEU A 211 -10.16 -23.30 -8.10
C LEU A 211 -11.07 -24.27 -8.87
N GLU A 212 -10.68 -25.53 -9.01
CA GLU A 212 -11.49 -26.56 -9.64
C GLU A 212 -12.82 -26.77 -8.88
N THR A 213 -12.78 -26.70 -7.56
CA THR A 213 -13.97 -26.83 -6.73
C THR A 213 -14.90 -25.62 -6.90
N ALA A 214 -14.36 -24.42 -7.02
CA ALA A 214 -15.14 -23.21 -7.33
C ALA A 214 -15.76 -23.29 -8.73
N ALA A 215 -15.01 -23.76 -9.72
CA ALA A 215 -15.52 -23.98 -11.09
C ALA A 215 -16.69 -24.97 -11.12
N ARG A 216 -16.53 -26.12 -10.45
CA ARG A 216 -17.64 -27.11 -10.32
C ARG A 216 -18.86 -26.54 -9.61
N ARG A 217 -18.65 -25.74 -8.55
CA ARG A 217 -19.75 -25.11 -7.80
C ARG A 217 -20.60 -24.17 -8.66
N LEU A 218 -19.95 -23.50 -9.63
CA LEU A 218 -20.62 -22.56 -10.53
C LEU A 218 -21.08 -23.19 -11.84
N GLY A 219 -20.70 -24.46 -12.14
CA GLY A 219 -21.00 -25.12 -13.41
C GLY A 219 -20.24 -24.48 -14.59
N VAL A 220 -19.00 -24.00 -14.36
CA VAL A 220 -18.13 -23.44 -15.40
C VAL A 220 -16.90 -24.30 -15.61
N ASP A 221 -16.30 -24.21 -16.80
CA ASP A 221 -15.13 -25.01 -17.15
C ASP A 221 -13.89 -24.62 -16.35
N ARG A 222 -13.76 -23.32 -16.01
CA ARG A 222 -12.59 -22.77 -15.35
C ARG A 222 -12.94 -21.59 -14.46
N PHE A 223 -12.21 -21.49 -13.33
CA PHE A 223 -12.27 -20.34 -12.42
C PHE A 223 -10.85 -19.86 -12.16
N VAL A 224 -10.57 -18.55 -12.33
CA VAL A 224 -9.23 -17.95 -12.19
C VAL A 224 -9.28 -16.72 -11.33
N SER A 225 -8.41 -16.65 -10.33
CA SER A 225 -8.24 -15.50 -9.44
C SER A 225 -6.83 -14.89 -9.55
N ALA A 226 -6.61 -13.72 -8.99
CA ALA A 226 -5.34 -12.99 -9.09
C ALA A 226 -4.23 -13.58 -8.20
N ASN A 227 -4.56 -13.97 -6.97
CA ASN A 227 -3.59 -14.42 -5.96
C ASN A 227 -3.81 -15.87 -5.50
N VAL A 228 -4.69 -16.61 -6.18
CA VAL A 228 -4.86 -18.06 -6.07
C VAL A 228 -4.87 -18.61 -7.49
N ALA A 229 -3.81 -19.30 -7.89
CA ALA A 229 -3.65 -19.79 -9.25
C ALA A 229 -2.87 -21.12 -9.30
N GLY A 230 -3.02 -21.87 -10.38
CA GLY A 230 -2.13 -22.99 -10.70
C GLY A 230 -0.80 -22.46 -11.27
N LEU A 231 0.28 -23.24 -11.13
CA LEU A 231 1.59 -22.88 -11.69
C LEU A 231 1.55 -22.66 -13.21
N ASP A 232 0.75 -23.45 -13.93
CA ASP A 232 0.62 -23.38 -15.38
C ASP A 232 -0.09 -22.12 -15.87
N ASP A 233 -0.84 -21.45 -14.97
CA ASP A 233 -1.57 -20.22 -15.27
C ASP A 233 -0.72 -18.96 -15.15
N LEU A 234 0.42 -19.03 -14.45
CA LEU A 234 1.22 -17.85 -14.10
C LEU A 234 1.64 -16.99 -15.31
N PRO A 235 2.10 -17.54 -16.44
CA PRO A 235 2.47 -16.71 -17.60
C PRO A 235 1.28 -15.97 -18.20
N ALA A 236 0.12 -16.63 -18.35
CA ALA A 236 -1.09 -16.02 -18.90
C ALA A 236 -1.66 -14.97 -17.92
N LEU A 237 -1.64 -15.26 -16.62
CA LEU A 237 -2.06 -14.36 -15.56
C LEU A 237 -1.20 -13.08 -15.56
N GLN A 238 0.12 -13.21 -15.63
CA GLN A 238 1.03 -12.08 -15.70
C GLN A 238 0.77 -11.21 -16.93
N SER A 239 0.64 -11.84 -18.10
CA SER A 239 0.33 -11.16 -19.36
C SER A 239 -0.98 -10.35 -19.28
N GLY A 240 -2.04 -10.96 -18.73
CA GLY A 240 -3.33 -10.31 -18.54
C GLY A 240 -3.29 -9.14 -17.57
N LEU A 241 -2.58 -9.28 -16.45
CA LEU A 241 -2.41 -8.22 -15.45
C LEU A 241 -1.59 -7.04 -16.01
N LEU A 242 -0.52 -7.30 -16.77
CA LEU A 242 0.25 -6.25 -17.47
C LEU A 242 -0.62 -5.47 -18.48
N ALA A 243 -1.43 -6.18 -19.26
CA ALA A 243 -2.37 -5.58 -20.19
C ALA A 243 -3.48 -4.79 -19.46
N ALA A 244 -3.99 -5.33 -18.37
CA ALA A 244 -5.02 -4.69 -17.55
C ALA A 244 -4.52 -3.39 -16.92
N HIS A 245 -3.29 -3.36 -16.38
CA HIS A 245 -2.71 -2.12 -15.88
C HIS A 245 -2.64 -1.04 -16.97
N LYS A 246 -2.10 -1.36 -18.15
CA LYS A 246 -2.00 -0.41 -19.28
C LYS A 246 -3.36 0.15 -19.68
N ALA A 247 -4.36 -0.72 -19.85
CA ALA A 247 -5.70 -0.34 -20.24
C ALA A 247 -6.44 0.44 -19.14
N GLY A 248 -6.31 0.03 -17.88
CA GLY A 248 -6.88 0.72 -16.73
C GLY A 248 -6.29 2.13 -16.55
N LYS A 249 -4.96 2.27 -16.63
CA LYS A 249 -4.29 3.57 -16.59
C LYS A 249 -4.77 4.49 -17.71
N ALA A 250 -4.85 3.99 -18.95
CA ALA A 250 -5.34 4.77 -20.09
C ALA A 250 -6.78 5.25 -19.84
N ALA A 251 -7.67 4.39 -19.33
CA ALA A 251 -9.05 4.75 -19.00
C ALA A 251 -9.12 5.81 -17.89
N ILE A 252 -8.32 5.70 -16.84
CA ILE A 252 -8.24 6.69 -15.75
C ILE A 252 -7.76 8.05 -16.31
N LYS A 253 -6.66 8.05 -17.07
CA LYS A 253 -6.09 9.27 -17.65
C LYS A 253 -7.01 9.94 -18.68
N ALA A 254 -7.86 9.20 -19.37
CA ALA A 254 -8.87 9.74 -20.26
C ALA A 254 -9.97 10.55 -19.52
N VAL A 255 -10.24 10.21 -18.26
CA VAL A 255 -11.20 10.93 -17.40
C VAL A 255 -10.52 12.04 -16.60
N ARG A 256 -9.34 11.79 -16.04
CA ARG A 256 -8.53 12.66 -15.19
C ARG A 256 -7.06 12.60 -15.61
N SER A 257 -6.68 13.37 -16.62
CA SER A 257 -5.32 13.38 -17.17
C SER A 257 -4.24 13.80 -16.14
N ASP A 258 -4.63 14.61 -15.16
CA ASP A 258 -3.80 15.13 -14.09
C ASP A 258 -3.61 14.14 -12.90
N LEU A 259 -4.50 13.13 -12.77
CA LEU A 259 -4.47 12.22 -11.64
C LEU A 259 -3.25 11.28 -11.72
N PRO A 260 -2.34 11.27 -10.71
CA PRO A 260 -1.22 10.34 -10.69
C PRO A 260 -1.68 8.89 -10.61
N VAL A 261 -1.14 8.05 -11.52
CA VAL A 261 -1.46 6.62 -11.63
C VAL A 261 -0.20 5.80 -11.64
N GLY A 262 -0.18 4.74 -10.82
CA GLY A 262 0.84 3.70 -10.78
C GLY A 262 0.23 2.37 -10.35
N PHE A 263 1.08 1.41 -10.03
CA PHE A 263 0.71 0.14 -9.40
C PHE A 263 1.70 -0.18 -8.27
N SER A 264 1.39 -1.18 -7.44
CA SER A 264 2.26 -1.57 -6.33
C SER A 264 2.85 -2.96 -6.55
N LEU A 265 4.15 -3.12 -6.29
CA LEU A 265 4.85 -4.40 -6.34
C LEU A 265 5.22 -4.91 -4.95
N ALA A 266 5.04 -6.21 -4.72
CA ALA A 266 5.72 -6.92 -3.65
C ALA A 266 7.21 -6.98 -3.98
N MET A 267 8.05 -6.39 -3.12
CA MET A 267 9.50 -6.30 -3.35
C MET A 267 10.28 -6.61 -2.07
N MET A 268 11.14 -7.60 -2.16
CA MET A 268 12.13 -7.88 -1.12
C MET A 268 13.37 -6.99 -1.31
N ASP A 269 14.12 -6.77 -0.23
CA ASP A 269 15.50 -6.31 -0.34
C ASP A 269 16.39 -7.53 -0.69
N ASP A 270 16.59 -7.76 -1.99
CA ASP A 270 17.34 -8.89 -2.50
C ASP A 270 18.85 -8.66 -2.36
N GLN A 271 19.50 -9.44 -1.52
CA GLN A 271 20.92 -9.36 -1.22
C GLN A 271 21.68 -10.59 -1.73
N ALA A 272 22.82 -10.36 -2.36
CA ALA A 272 23.68 -11.43 -2.84
C ALA A 272 24.58 -11.98 -1.72
N VAL A 273 24.66 -13.30 -1.60
CA VAL A 273 25.57 -13.99 -0.70
C VAL A 273 26.51 -14.86 -1.53
N GLY A 274 27.80 -14.49 -1.53
CA GLY A 274 28.82 -15.13 -2.34
C GLY A 274 28.83 -14.70 -3.82
N LYS A 275 29.93 -15.04 -4.53
CA LYS A 275 30.15 -14.62 -5.93
C LYS A 275 29.20 -15.27 -6.94
N ALA A 276 28.70 -16.45 -6.64
CA ALA A 276 27.82 -17.23 -7.52
C ALA A 276 26.33 -17.01 -7.20
N SER A 277 25.97 -15.95 -6.46
CA SER A 277 24.59 -15.65 -6.07
C SER A 277 23.66 -15.54 -7.29
N VAL A 278 22.47 -16.11 -7.15
CA VAL A 278 21.39 -16.03 -8.17
C VAL A 278 20.54 -14.76 -8.07
N ARG A 279 20.85 -13.80 -7.18
CA ARG A 279 20.08 -12.58 -6.92
C ARG A 279 19.63 -11.86 -8.19
N ASP A 280 20.55 -11.58 -9.10
CA ASP A 280 20.24 -10.77 -10.28
C ASP A 280 19.32 -11.50 -11.28
N ARG A 281 19.43 -12.84 -11.34
CA ARG A 281 18.47 -13.67 -12.08
C ARG A 281 17.09 -13.58 -11.41
N MET A 282 17.04 -13.75 -10.09
CA MET A 282 15.76 -13.68 -9.35
C MET A 282 15.08 -12.32 -9.48
N ARG A 283 15.81 -11.21 -9.36
CA ARG A 283 15.28 -9.86 -9.60
C ARG A 283 14.65 -9.72 -10.98
N ARG A 284 15.27 -10.25 -12.03
CA ARG A 284 14.70 -10.22 -13.38
C ARG A 284 13.41 -11.04 -13.48
N GLU A 285 13.41 -12.24 -12.90
CA GLU A 285 12.25 -13.15 -12.91
C GLU A 285 11.06 -12.60 -12.10
N LEU A 286 11.32 -11.99 -10.95
CA LEU A 286 10.30 -11.53 -10.02
C LEU A 286 9.71 -10.15 -10.38
N TYR A 287 10.54 -9.27 -10.95
CA TYR A 287 10.18 -7.85 -11.10
C TYR A 287 10.38 -7.31 -12.53
N GLY A 288 11.20 -7.94 -13.38
CA GLY A 288 11.75 -7.32 -14.59
C GLY A 288 10.71 -6.67 -15.50
N GLU A 289 9.67 -7.41 -15.92
CA GLU A 289 8.61 -6.88 -16.80
C GLU A 289 7.77 -5.79 -16.12
N TRP A 290 7.57 -5.91 -14.82
CA TRP A 290 6.83 -4.92 -14.02
C TRP A 290 7.60 -3.62 -13.87
N LEU A 291 8.91 -3.70 -13.57
CA LEU A 291 9.75 -2.52 -13.46
C LEU A 291 9.91 -1.80 -14.80
N GLU A 292 9.98 -2.55 -15.91
CA GLU A 292 9.97 -1.96 -17.25
C GLU A 292 8.67 -1.23 -17.55
N LEU A 293 7.53 -1.82 -17.18
CA LEU A 293 6.22 -1.19 -17.33
C LEU A 293 6.10 0.09 -16.50
N ALA A 294 6.62 0.08 -15.26
CA ALA A 294 6.55 1.20 -14.33
C ALA A 294 7.28 2.46 -14.80
N LYS A 295 8.25 2.35 -15.73
CA LYS A 295 8.96 3.51 -16.29
C LYS A 295 8.05 4.53 -16.95
N ALA A 296 6.87 4.09 -17.40
CA ALA A 296 5.88 4.96 -18.04
C ALA A 296 4.83 5.49 -17.04
N ASP A 297 4.92 5.16 -15.74
CA ASP A 297 3.96 5.57 -14.73
C ASP A 297 4.36 6.87 -14.04
N ASP A 298 3.41 7.47 -13.30
CA ASP A 298 3.68 8.69 -12.53
C ASP A 298 4.47 8.38 -11.24
N PHE A 299 4.36 7.14 -10.76
CA PHE A 299 5.08 6.60 -9.60
C PHE A 299 4.97 5.07 -9.57
N ILE A 300 5.81 4.41 -8.77
CA ILE A 300 5.65 3.00 -8.42
C ILE A 300 5.42 2.84 -6.92
N GLY A 301 4.49 1.97 -6.55
CA GLY A 301 4.30 1.52 -5.18
C GLY A 301 5.30 0.42 -4.83
N VAL A 302 6.03 0.56 -3.73
CA VAL A 302 6.90 -0.47 -3.17
C VAL A 302 6.23 -1.04 -1.93
N GLN A 303 6.13 -2.37 -1.86
CA GLN A 303 5.63 -3.11 -0.72
C GLN A 303 6.72 -4.06 -0.23
N ASN A 304 7.31 -3.71 0.90
CA ASN A 304 8.45 -4.44 1.47
C ASN A 304 8.15 -4.90 2.89
N TYR A 305 8.38 -6.17 3.15
CA TYR A 305 8.19 -6.78 4.47
C TYR A 305 9.45 -7.46 5.00
N GLU A 306 10.41 -7.74 4.11
CA GLU A 306 11.59 -8.52 4.44
C GLU A 306 12.73 -8.34 3.44
N ARG A 307 13.91 -8.81 3.81
CA ARG A 307 14.99 -9.05 2.87
C ARG A 307 15.04 -10.51 2.42
N ALA A 308 15.63 -10.76 1.27
CA ALA A 308 15.96 -12.09 0.78
C ALA A 308 17.47 -12.23 0.58
N LEU A 309 18.06 -13.22 1.22
CA LEU A 309 19.47 -13.58 1.01
C LEU A 309 19.55 -14.66 -0.06
N TRP A 310 20.24 -14.37 -1.17
CA TRP A 310 20.34 -15.27 -2.32
C TRP A 310 21.74 -15.84 -2.43
N GLY A 311 21.88 -17.15 -2.22
CA GLY A 311 23.07 -17.94 -2.49
C GLY A 311 23.15 -18.41 -3.95
N ASP A 312 23.99 -19.41 -4.21
CA ASP A 312 24.16 -20.05 -5.53
C ASP A 312 23.00 -20.98 -5.92
N LYS A 313 22.30 -21.56 -4.94
CA LYS A 313 21.21 -22.53 -5.14
C LYS A 313 19.81 -21.93 -4.94
N GLY A 314 19.71 -20.65 -4.54
CA GLY A 314 18.42 -20.00 -4.26
C GLY A 314 18.44 -19.20 -2.98
N ARG A 315 17.23 -19.00 -2.40
CA ARG A 315 17.04 -18.26 -1.15
C ARG A 315 17.63 -19.01 0.04
N LEU A 316 18.37 -18.29 0.86
CA LEU A 316 18.91 -18.78 2.12
C LEU A 316 17.90 -18.54 3.27
N PRO A 317 17.94 -19.36 4.32
CA PRO A 317 17.12 -19.14 5.51
C PRO A 317 17.56 -17.86 6.26
N ALA A 318 16.72 -17.41 7.18
CA ALA A 318 17.09 -16.36 8.12
C ALA A 318 18.38 -16.73 8.88
N PRO A 319 19.27 -15.75 9.18
CA PRO A 319 20.47 -16.02 9.95
C PRO A 319 20.15 -16.62 11.32
N SER A 320 21.04 -17.49 11.81
CA SER A 320 20.88 -18.09 13.15
C SER A 320 20.79 -17.01 14.23
N GLY A 321 19.79 -17.10 15.10
CA GLY A 321 19.55 -16.15 16.19
C GLY A 321 18.85 -14.86 15.77
N ALA A 322 18.48 -14.69 14.49
CA ALA A 322 17.70 -13.55 14.05
C ALA A 322 16.28 -13.56 14.65
N THR A 323 15.76 -12.38 14.97
CA THR A 323 14.32 -12.23 15.26
C THR A 323 13.53 -12.52 13.99
N VAL A 324 12.52 -13.36 14.07
CA VAL A 324 11.67 -13.74 12.93
C VAL A 324 10.23 -13.30 13.15
N ASN A 325 9.53 -13.07 12.05
CA ASN A 325 8.10 -12.77 12.03
C ASN A 325 7.25 -14.06 12.09
N TRP A 326 5.94 -13.92 12.00
CA TRP A 326 4.99 -15.04 12.06
C TRP A 326 5.23 -16.15 11.00
N SER A 327 5.81 -15.80 9.85
CA SER A 327 6.10 -16.75 8.75
C SER A 327 7.50 -17.36 8.81
N GLY A 328 8.32 -16.96 9.81
CA GLY A 328 9.71 -17.41 9.95
C GLY A 328 10.72 -16.59 9.15
N SER A 329 10.29 -15.51 8.48
CA SER A 329 11.21 -14.59 7.81
C SER A 329 11.84 -13.64 8.82
N GLU A 330 13.10 -13.23 8.53
CA GLU A 330 13.84 -12.31 9.38
C GLU A 330 13.16 -10.93 9.48
N VAL A 331 13.08 -10.40 10.69
CA VAL A 331 12.67 -9.01 10.96
C VAL A 331 13.89 -8.11 10.77
N TRP A 332 13.96 -7.42 9.63
CA TRP A 332 15.11 -6.60 9.24
C TRP A 332 14.64 -5.24 8.71
N GLY A 333 14.56 -4.23 9.59
CA GLY A 333 14.06 -2.89 9.25
C GLY A 333 14.78 -2.21 8.07
N PRO A 334 16.12 -2.28 7.93
CA PRO A 334 16.84 -1.65 6.81
C PRO A 334 16.44 -2.16 5.41
N SER A 335 15.73 -3.29 5.29
CA SER A 335 15.26 -3.85 4.01
C SER A 335 14.45 -2.86 3.17
N LEU A 336 13.68 -1.99 3.82
CA LEU A 336 12.87 -0.99 3.12
C LEU A 336 13.73 -0.06 2.26
N GLY A 337 14.87 0.39 2.79
CA GLY A 337 15.81 1.25 2.05
C GLY A 337 16.41 0.56 0.83
N GLY A 338 16.74 -0.73 0.95
CA GLY A 338 17.28 -1.53 -0.16
C GLY A 338 16.27 -1.73 -1.29
N ALA A 339 15.03 -2.12 -0.95
CA ALA A 339 13.95 -2.30 -1.93
C ALA A 339 13.61 -1.00 -2.68
N VAL A 340 13.53 0.13 -1.96
CA VAL A 340 13.23 1.44 -2.52
C VAL A 340 14.33 1.94 -3.46
N ARG A 341 15.61 1.76 -3.11
CA ARG A 341 16.73 2.09 -4.01
C ARG A 341 16.66 1.28 -5.30
N TYR A 342 16.50 -0.03 -5.18
CA TYR A 342 16.44 -0.90 -6.36
C TYR A 342 15.25 -0.55 -7.27
N ALA A 343 14.08 -0.27 -6.72
CA ALA A 343 12.91 0.13 -7.50
C ALA A 343 13.18 1.43 -8.27
N HIS A 344 13.76 2.44 -7.62
CA HIS A 344 14.09 3.71 -8.27
C HIS A 344 15.22 3.57 -9.32
N GLU A 345 16.27 2.84 -9.00
CA GLU A 345 17.36 2.57 -9.96
C GLU A 345 16.86 1.91 -11.25
N ALA A 346 15.89 0.99 -11.11
CA ALA A 346 15.36 0.25 -12.25
C ALA A 346 14.34 1.05 -13.09
N THR A 347 13.61 1.99 -12.47
CA THR A 347 12.46 2.66 -13.12
C THR A 347 12.68 4.14 -13.40
N GLY A 348 13.46 4.84 -12.57
CA GLY A 348 13.64 6.29 -12.62
C GLY A 348 12.44 7.10 -12.12
N VAL A 349 11.31 6.48 -11.74
CA VAL A 349 10.11 7.19 -11.28
C VAL A 349 10.10 7.36 -9.76
N PRO A 350 9.30 8.31 -9.23
CA PRO A 350 9.11 8.47 -7.79
C PRO A 350 8.55 7.21 -7.12
N ILE A 351 8.93 6.99 -5.86
CA ILE A 351 8.51 5.84 -5.07
C ILE A 351 7.43 6.24 -4.06
N LEU A 352 6.35 5.47 -3.98
CA LEU A 352 5.45 5.46 -2.84
C LEU A 352 5.68 4.15 -2.07
N VAL A 353 6.09 4.20 -0.80
CA VAL A 353 6.00 3.02 0.05
C VAL A 353 4.52 2.79 0.35
N SER A 354 3.89 1.96 -0.49
CA SER A 354 2.43 1.73 -0.44
C SER A 354 2.04 0.72 0.62
N GLU A 355 2.97 -0.16 1.02
CA GLU A 355 2.86 -1.03 2.19
C GLU A 355 4.25 -1.33 2.77
N HIS A 356 4.30 -1.38 4.09
CA HIS A 356 5.45 -1.88 4.84
C HIS A 356 5.01 -2.21 6.26
N GLY A 357 5.39 -3.36 6.76
CA GLY A 357 4.99 -3.79 8.10
C GLY A 357 5.66 -5.09 8.54
N VAL A 358 5.28 -5.56 9.71
CA VAL A 358 5.73 -6.85 10.25
C VAL A 358 4.55 -7.57 10.91
N GLY A 359 4.33 -8.81 10.50
CA GLY A 359 3.35 -9.70 11.14
C GLY A 359 3.94 -10.29 12.42
N THR A 360 3.37 -9.91 13.56
CA THR A 360 3.83 -10.38 14.87
C THR A 360 2.76 -10.17 15.93
N ASP A 361 2.67 -11.11 16.88
CA ASP A 361 1.84 -10.97 18.09
C ASP A 361 2.53 -10.09 19.14
N ASP A 362 3.87 -9.98 19.10
CA ASP A 362 4.65 -9.11 19.99
C ASP A 362 4.79 -7.71 19.41
N ASP A 363 3.98 -6.78 19.89
CA ASP A 363 4.01 -5.37 19.43
C ASP A 363 5.33 -4.65 19.74
N ALA A 364 6.15 -5.16 20.71
CA ALA A 364 7.48 -4.60 20.96
C ALA A 364 8.43 -4.81 19.78
N ILE A 365 8.26 -5.89 19.01
CA ILE A 365 8.99 -6.11 17.74
C ILE A 365 8.59 -5.02 16.73
N ARG A 366 7.29 -4.78 16.53
CA ARG A 366 6.79 -3.75 15.60
C ARG A 366 7.23 -2.35 16.02
N ALA A 367 7.21 -2.07 17.32
CA ALA A 367 7.62 -0.79 17.91
C ALA A 367 9.09 -0.45 17.61
N ARG A 368 9.98 -1.44 17.55
CA ARG A 368 11.39 -1.28 17.16
C ARG A 368 11.56 -1.26 15.63
N PHE A 369 10.85 -2.12 14.92
CA PHE A 369 10.95 -2.29 13.48
C PHE A 369 10.58 -1.02 12.70
N ILE A 370 9.52 -0.31 13.09
CA ILE A 370 9.07 0.90 12.38
C ILE A 370 10.15 1.98 12.30
N PRO A 371 10.76 2.47 13.41
CA PRO A 371 11.79 3.49 13.33
C PRO A 371 13.07 3.00 12.63
N GLU A 372 13.45 1.74 12.75
CA GLU A 372 14.60 1.15 12.04
C GLU A 372 14.36 1.17 10.52
N ALA A 373 13.18 0.78 10.07
CA ALA A 373 12.81 0.80 8.65
C ALA A 373 12.74 2.22 8.09
N LEU A 374 12.17 3.15 8.84
CA LEU A 374 12.10 4.56 8.46
C LEU A 374 13.49 5.21 8.40
N ALA A 375 14.42 4.79 9.24
CA ALA A 375 15.82 5.22 9.14
C ALA A 375 16.48 4.71 7.84
N GLY A 376 16.21 3.46 7.45
CA GLY A 376 16.65 2.90 6.17
C GLY A 376 16.05 3.63 4.97
N LEU A 377 14.76 3.95 5.04
CA LEU A 377 14.06 4.75 4.03
C LEU A 377 14.64 6.16 3.92
N LYS A 378 14.86 6.81 5.06
CA LYS A 378 15.46 8.16 5.10
C LYS A 378 16.87 8.17 4.48
N ALA A 379 17.68 7.13 4.76
CA ALA A 379 19.00 7.00 4.13
C ALA A 379 18.89 6.86 2.59
N ALA A 380 17.90 6.12 2.07
CA ALA A 380 17.67 6.05 0.64
C ALA A 380 17.29 7.42 0.04
N MET A 381 16.46 8.20 0.77
CA MET A 381 16.10 9.56 0.36
C MET A 381 17.30 10.52 0.39
N ASP A 382 18.20 10.38 1.37
CA ASP A 382 19.42 11.17 1.45
C ASP A 382 20.40 10.86 0.30
N ASP A 383 20.33 9.64 -0.23
CA ASP A 383 21.06 9.22 -1.45
C ASP A 383 20.36 9.70 -2.74
N GLY A 384 19.29 10.46 -2.64
CA GLY A 384 18.60 11.10 -3.78
C GLY A 384 17.35 10.37 -4.30
N VAL A 385 16.89 9.29 -3.67
CA VAL A 385 15.67 8.60 -4.10
C VAL A 385 14.44 9.46 -3.77
N PRO A 386 13.60 9.83 -4.76
CA PRO A 386 12.39 10.61 -4.52
C PRO A 386 11.28 9.73 -3.95
N VAL A 387 11.04 9.83 -2.65
CA VAL A 387 9.98 9.08 -1.95
C VAL A 387 8.84 10.01 -1.60
N LEU A 388 7.64 9.69 -2.08
CA LEU A 388 6.43 10.50 -1.91
C LEU A 388 5.80 10.34 -0.52
N GLY A 389 5.95 9.17 0.08
CA GLY A 389 5.34 8.87 1.36
C GLY A 389 5.53 7.42 1.79
N TYR A 390 5.02 7.12 2.97
CA TYR A 390 5.06 5.81 3.61
C TYR A 390 3.69 5.46 4.18
N CYS A 391 3.15 4.30 3.77
CA CYS A 391 1.93 3.72 4.32
C CYS A 391 2.27 2.45 5.10
N HIS A 392 1.96 2.43 6.40
CA HIS A 392 2.13 1.23 7.21
C HIS A 392 1.05 0.19 6.89
N TRP A 393 1.43 -1.06 6.66
CA TRP A 393 0.53 -2.19 6.59
C TRP A 393 0.49 -2.90 7.95
N SER A 394 -0.63 -2.80 8.65
CA SER A 394 -1.90 -2.20 8.25
C SER A 394 -2.43 -1.28 9.36
N LEU A 395 -3.51 -0.55 9.09
CA LEU A 395 -4.22 0.19 10.13
C LEU A 395 -4.75 -0.76 11.19
N LEU A 396 -5.46 -1.80 10.77
CA LEU A 396 -6.19 -2.75 11.61
C LEU A 396 -5.55 -4.14 11.53
N ASP A 397 -5.57 -4.90 12.61
CA ASP A 397 -5.47 -6.36 12.51
C ASP A 397 -6.68 -6.85 11.73
N ASN A 398 -6.45 -7.60 10.64
CA ASN A 398 -7.49 -7.93 9.68
C ASN A 398 -7.38 -9.38 9.17
N PHE A 399 -8.22 -9.73 8.22
CA PHE A 399 -8.19 -11.01 7.51
C PHE A 399 -6.97 -11.08 6.59
N GLU A 400 -6.07 -12.06 6.82
CA GLU A 400 -4.83 -12.21 6.04
C GLU A 400 -4.93 -13.39 5.05
N TRP A 401 -5.89 -13.27 4.14
CA TRP A 401 -6.10 -14.19 3.02
C TRP A 401 -6.14 -15.66 3.45
N ILE A 402 -5.33 -16.51 2.82
CA ILE A 402 -5.29 -17.95 3.10
C ILE A 402 -4.93 -18.31 4.54
N PHE A 403 -4.38 -17.37 5.30
CA PHE A 403 -3.95 -17.57 6.70
C PHE A 403 -5.02 -17.16 7.72
N GLY A 404 -6.16 -16.61 7.26
CA GLY A 404 -7.24 -16.16 8.12
C GLY A 404 -6.82 -14.99 9.02
N TYR A 405 -7.25 -15.03 10.28
CA TYR A 405 -6.98 -13.95 11.24
C TYR A 405 -5.73 -14.17 12.12
N LYS A 406 -4.94 -15.20 11.84
CA LYS A 406 -3.76 -15.53 12.65
C LYS A 406 -2.65 -14.49 12.56
N PRO A 407 -2.23 -13.98 11.37
CA PRO A 407 -1.19 -12.95 11.28
C PRO A 407 -1.70 -11.60 11.77
N LYS A 408 -0.87 -10.88 12.57
CA LYS A 408 -1.20 -9.57 13.13
C LYS A 408 -0.24 -8.50 12.60
N PHE A 409 -0.75 -7.68 11.68
CA PHE A 409 0.01 -6.57 11.08
C PHE A 409 -0.43 -5.19 11.56
N GLY A 410 -1.62 -5.08 12.15
CA GLY A 410 -2.26 -3.82 12.47
C GLY A 410 -1.52 -2.97 13.50
N LEU A 411 -1.59 -1.66 13.32
CA LEU A 411 -1.30 -0.67 14.37
C LEU A 411 -2.38 -0.67 15.45
N VAL A 412 -3.57 -1.15 15.10
CA VAL A 412 -4.76 -1.18 15.94
C VAL A 412 -5.30 -2.60 15.96
N SER A 413 -5.53 -3.17 17.12
CA SER A 413 -6.23 -4.44 17.25
C SER A 413 -7.73 -4.26 17.09
N VAL A 414 -8.40 -5.30 16.56
CA VAL A 414 -9.86 -5.35 16.42
C VAL A 414 -10.38 -6.55 17.19
N ASP A 415 -11.34 -6.31 18.08
CA ASP A 415 -12.05 -7.38 18.77
C ASP A 415 -13.04 -8.04 17.80
N PRO A 416 -13.02 -9.37 17.62
CA PRO A 416 -13.79 -10.03 16.57
C PRO A 416 -15.30 -10.10 16.86
N GLN A 417 -15.75 -9.79 18.08
CA GLN A 417 -17.17 -9.84 18.46
C GLN A 417 -17.81 -8.46 18.48
N SER A 418 -17.12 -7.48 19.08
CA SER A 418 -17.63 -6.11 19.23
C SER A 418 -17.13 -5.16 18.15
N PHE A 419 -16.12 -5.58 17.39
CA PHE A 419 -15.37 -4.75 16.45
C PHE A 419 -14.73 -3.51 17.11
N ALA A 420 -14.49 -3.55 18.41
CA ALA A 420 -13.79 -2.46 19.11
C ALA A 420 -12.35 -2.33 18.61
N ARG A 421 -11.93 -1.08 18.34
CA ARG A 421 -10.60 -0.75 17.85
C ARG A 421 -9.74 -0.27 19.02
N THR A 422 -8.60 -0.93 19.26
CA THR A 422 -7.66 -0.56 20.32
C THR A 422 -6.27 -0.30 19.74
N PRO A 423 -5.79 0.97 19.71
CA PRO A 423 -4.45 1.28 19.25
C PRO A 423 -3.37 0.58 20.09
N LYS A 424 -2.36 0.02 19.41
CA LYS A 424 -1.22 -0.63 20.04
C LYS A 424 -0.11 0.39 20.35
N PRO A 425 0.85 0.07 21.24
CA PRO A 425 1.99 0.94 21.55
C PRO A 425 2.78 1.39 20.32
N SER A 426 2.99 0.50 19.32
CA SER A 426 3.65 0.83 18.06
C SER A 426 2.95 1.94 17.27
N ALA A 427 1.62 2.05 17.36
CA ALA A 427 0.86 3.12 16.74
C ALA A 427 1.23 4.50 17.31
N ALA A 428 1.45 4.60 18.62
CA ALA A 428 1.88 5.85 19.27
C ALA A 428 3.28 6.27 18.80
N ILE A 429 4.21 5.32 18.66
CA ILE A 429 5.58 5.54 18.16
C ILE A 429 5.54 6.06 16.72
N TYR A 430 4.83 5.35 15.84
CA TYR A 430 4.69 5.76 14.44
C TYR A 430 4.01 7.14 14.32
N GLY A 431 2.92 7.36 15.04
CA GLY A 431 2.24 8.64 15.08
C GLY A 431 3.09 9.80 15.61
N ALA A 432 4.00 9.54 16.57
CA ALA A 432 4.94 10.55 17.05
C ALA A 432 5.95 10.97 15.97
N ILE A 433 6.46 10.00 15.18
CA ILE A 433 7.34 10.27 14.03
C ILE A 433 6.59 11.09 12.98
N ALA A 434 5.38 10.67 12.60
CA ALA A 434 4.56 11.35 11.61
C ALA A 434 4.27 12.81 11.99
N ARG A 435 3.86 13.06 13.23
CA ARG A 435 3.58 14.43 13.74
C ARG A 435 4.82 15.33 13.74
N ARG A 436 6.01 14.80 14.06
CA ARG A 436 7.26 15.56 14.03
C ARG A 436 7.80 15.73 12.62
N ASN A 437 7.36 14.91 11.66
CA ASN A 437 7.95 14.74 10.34
C ASN A 437 9.46 14.41 10.42
N ALA A 438 9.88 13.69 11.46
CA ALA A 438 11.28 13.40 11.79
C ALA A 438 11.43 12.12 12.62
N LEU A 439 12.61 11.49 12.54
CA LEU A 439 13.01 10.33 13.36
C LEU A 439 13.48 10.76 14.75
#